data_bc58a23848041a4caff635e5757d319d
#
_entry.id   bc58a23848041a4caff635e5757d319d
#
_cell.length_a   1.000
_cell.length_b   1.000
_cell.length_c   1.000
_cell.angle_alpha   90.00
_cell.angle_beta   90.00
_cell.angle_gamma   90.00
#
_symmetry.space_group_name_H-M   'P 1'
#
loop_
_entity.id
_entity.type
_entity.pdbx_description
1 polymer ?
#
loop_
_entity_poly.entity_id
_entity_poly.type
_entity_poly.pdbx_seq_one_letter_code
_entity_poly.pdbx_strand_id
1 'polypeptide(L)'
;VLLILLLAFAMQGCKKMDPMTDLDSVTVSAEDFIAEAEDFGPQTKTSLATSRKVVWSEDDQIAIFQGSSLAARFQISDESVGNSNGVFSFVGNSGVENGDYSAGTETTLETNVALYPYQDGIECSAITDEEDVVTSYTITGVTIPANQIYAEDSFAEESFIMAAVTEGVVDHNLKFKNVCGAIKLQLKGERTIKSISVAGKGEEVIAGEGVVTVYPDGAAPSVVMDEGGEKVITLDCSVD
;
A
#
# COMPACT_ATOMS: atom_id res chain seq x y z
N VAL A 1 20.27 64.38 -3.86
CA VAL A 1 19.65 63.32 -3.05
C VAL A 1 18.83 62.46 -4.02
N LEU A 2 19.37 61.29 -4.38
CA LEU A 2 18.76 60.31 -5.32
C LEU A 2 18.01 59.27 -4.50
N LEU A 3 16.66 59.26 -4.61
CA LEU A 3 15.80 58.29 -3.96
C LEU A 3 15.60 57.13 -4.92
N ILE A 4 16.21 55.97 -4.61
CA ILE A 4 16.04 54.73 -5.35
C ILE A 4 14.83 54.01 -4.74
N LEU A 5 13.73 53.91 -5.49
CA LEU A 5 12.53 53.17 -5.15
C LEU A 5 12.72 51.72 -5.61
N LEU A 6 12.94 50.80 -4.65
CA LEU A 6 12.98 49.36 -4.93
C LEU A 6 11.55 48.86 -5.06
N LEU A 7 11.09 48.57 -6.28
CA LEU A 7 9.86 47.81 -6.49
C LEU A 7 10.14 46.31 -6.28
N ALA A 8 9.67 45.80 -5.17
CA ALA A 8 9.60 44.35 -4.96
C ALA A 8 8.42 43.80 -5.78
N PHE A 9 8.72 43.15 -6.91
CA PHE A 9 7.75 42.32 -7.62
C PHE A 9 7.52 41.04 -6.78
N ALA A 10 6.38 40.96 -6.10
CA ALA A 10 5.88 39.73 -5.57
C ALA A 10 5.41 38.87 -6.76
N MET A 11 6.24 37.92 -7.19
CA MET A 11 5.78 36.83 -8.03
C MET A 11 4.85 35.93 -7.17
N GLN A 12 3.54 36.12 -7.34
CA GLN A 12 2.57 35.10 -6.96
C GLN A 12 2.75 33.93 -7.91
N GLY A 13 3.64 32.99 -7.55
CA GLY A 13 3.68 31.69 -8.18
C GLY A 13 2.34 31.02 -7.97
N CYS A 14 1.73 30.53 -9.04
CA CYS A 14 0.63 29.59 -8.95
C CYS A 14 1.04 28.48 -7.99
N LYS A 15 0.43 28.41 -6.83
CA LYS A 15 0.51 27.22 -5.97
C LYS A 15 -0.10 26.08 -6.78
N LYS A 16 0.77 25.21 -7.29
CA LYS A 16 0.40 23.89 -7.69
C LYS A 16 -0.26 23.29 -6.43
N MET A 17 -1.53 22.91 -6.51
CA MET A 17 -2.17 22.19 -5.41
C MET A 17 -1.37 20.91 -5.21
N ASP A 18 -0.62 20.88 -4.13
CA ASP A 18 0.05 19.67 -3.67
C ASP A 18 -1.05 18.72 -3.21
N PRO A 19 -1.08 17.46 -3.67
CA PRO A 19 -2.09 16.48 -3.23
C PRO A 19 -2.02 16.13 -1.73
N MET A 20 -1.07 16.70 -0.97
CA MET A 20 -0.82 16.42 0.44
C MET A 20 -1.37 17.47 1.42
N THR A 21 -2.37 18.25 1.02
CA THR A 21 -2.92 19.33 1.89
C THR A 21 -3.66 18.83 3.14
N ASP A 22 -3.91 17.53 3.27
CA ASP A 22 -4.62 16.99 4.44
C ASP A 22 -3.69 16.69 5.64
N LEU A 23 -2.36 16.83 5.47
CA LEU A 23 -1.36 16.55 6.51
C LEU A 23 -0.84 17.82 7.24
N ASP A 24 -1.47 18.97 7.08
CA ASP A 24 -0.99 20.26 7.61
C ASP A 24 -0.84 20.28 9.16
N SER A 25 -1.40 19.31 9.87
CA SER A 25 -1.31 19.17 11.34
C SER A 25 -0.36 18.06 11.82
N VAL A 26 0.17 17.25 10.90
CA VAL A 26 1.01 16.09 11.23
C VAL A 26 2.48 16.50 11.22
N THR A 27 3.20 16.15 12.28
CA THR A 27 4.65 16.36 12.33
C THR A 27 5.33 15.21 11.59
N VAL A 28 5.98 15.52 10.47
CA VAL A 28 6.74 14.55 9.66
C VAL A 28 8.22 14.68 9.99
N SER A 29 8.87 13.60 10.41
CA SER A 29 10.32 13.56 10.59
C SER A 29 11.02 13.22 9.25
N ALA A 30 12.33 13.40 9.18
CA ALA A 30 13.10 13.08 7.97
C ALA A 30 13.20 11.56 7.69
N GLU A 31 12.81 10.73 8.66
CA GLU A 31 12.85 9.27 8.60
C GLU A 31 11.46 8.67 8.33
N ASP A 32 10.39 9.49 8.37
CA ASP A 32 9.04 9.03 8.14
C ASP A 32 8.75 8.89 6.65
N PHE A 33 7.80 8.02 6.31
CA PHE A 33 7.26 7.88 4.97
C PHE A 33 5.86 8.47 4.90
N ILE A 34 5.52 9.08 3.77
CA ILE A 34 4.18 9.54 3.46
C ILE A 34 3.58 8.56 2.47
N ALA A 35 2.47 7.94 2.84
CA ALA A 35 1.80 6.93 2.04
C ALA A 35 0.44 7.43 1.56
N GLU A 36 0.19 7.35 0.25
CA GLU A 36 -1.08 7.63 -0.40
C GLU A 36 -1.68 6.31 -0.91
N ALA A 37 -2.89 5.97 -0.47
CA ALA A 37 -3.62 4.81 -0.94
C ALA A 37 -4.35 5.10 -2.26
N GLU A 38 -4.32 4.14 -3.20
CA GLU A 38 -5.05 4.24 -4.47
C GLU A 38 -6.55 4.08 -4.24
N ASP A 39 -7.33 5.01 -4.77
CA ASP A 39 -8.79 4.88 -4.81
C ASP A 39 -9.22 3.86 -5.88
N PHE A 40 -10.30 3.13 -5.61
CA PHE A 40 -11.01 2.40 -6.67
C PHE A 40 -11.70 3.41 -7.59
N GLY A 41 -11.03 3.85 -8.62
CA GLY A 41 -11.45 4.89 -9.57
C GLY A 41 -12.92 4.88 -9.99
N PRO A 42 -13.39 5.82 -10.82
CA PRO A 42 -14.80 5.95 -11.17
C PRO A 42 -15.29 4.68 -11.85
N GLN A 43 -16.05 3.88 -11.14
CA GLN A 43 -16.73 2.69 -11.66
C GLN A 43 -17.64 3.10 -12.80
N THR A 44 -17.40 2.53 -13.98
CA THR A 44 -18.18 2.76 -15.20
C THR A 44 -19.69 2.57 -14.99
N LYS A 45 -20.44 3.60 -15.36
CA LYS A 45 -21.80 3.59 -15.92
C LYS A 45 -23.03 3.31 -15.08
N THR A 46 -23.00 3.30 -13.75
CA THR A 46 -24.22 3.64 -12.99
C THR A 46 -23.82 4.25 -11.68
N SER A 47 -23.99 5.56 -11.59
CA SER A 47 -23.65 6.34 -10.43
C SER A 47 -24.41 5.91 -9.20
N LEU A 48 -23.71 5.54 -8.16
CA LEU A 48 -24.08 5.90 -6.80
C LEU A 48 -22.86 6.58 -6.23
N ALA A 49 -22.95 7.90 -6.20
CA ALA A 49 -21.92 8.75 -5.65
C ALA A 49 -21.81 8.52 -4.13
N THR A 50 -20.83 7.76 -3.75
CA THR A 50 -20.16 7.92 -2.48
C THR A 50 -18.69 7.72 -2.81
N SER A 51 -17.86 8.72 -2.49
CA SER A 51 -16.44 8.65 -2.70
C SER A 51 -15.93 7.40 -1.98
N ARG A 52 -15.41 6.43 -2.74
CA ARG A 52 -14.82 5.22 -2.19
C ARG A 52 -13.33 5.49 -2.02
N LYS A 53 -13.03 6.45 -1.17
CA LYS A 53 -11.66 6.67 -0.75
C LYS A 53 -11.25 5.51 0.14
N VAL A 54 -10.12 4.93 -0.14
CA VAL A 54 -9.39 4.09 0.79
C VAL A 54 -8.78 5.04 1.81
N VAL A 55 -9.00 4.79 3.08
CA VAL A 55 -8.47 5.57 4.19
C VAL A 55 -7.71 4.65 5.13
N TRP A 56 -6.66 5.17 5.74
CA TRP A 56 -5.87 4.46 6.72
C TRP A 56 -6.61 4.29 8.04
N SER A 57 -6.47 3.13 8.65
CA SER A 57 -7.10 2.76 9.91
C SER A 57 -6.08 2.83 11.06
N GLU A 58 -6.57 2.85 12.29
CA GLU A 58 -5.75 2.69 13.48
C GLU A 58 -4.96 1.37 13.41
N ASP A 59 -3.70 1.41 13.83
CA ASP A 59 -2.77 0.27 13.80
C ASP A 59 -2.34 -0.22 12.40
N ASP A 60 -2.73 0.46 11.31
CA ASP A 60 -2.23 0.09 9.99
C ASP A 60 -0.69 0.13 9.95
N GLN A 61 -0.11 -0.94 9.41
CA GLN A 61 1.33 -1.09 9.27
C GLN A 61 1.70 -1.41 7.82
N ILE A 62 2.83 -0.87 7.39
CA ILE A 62 3.42 -1.15 6.08
C ILE A 62 4.81 -1.74 6.21
N ALA A 63 5.16 -2.61 5.28
CA ALA A 63 6.52 -3.09 5.10
C ALA A 63 7.25 -2.17 4.13
N ILE A 64 8.46 -1.75 4.47
CA ILE A 64 9.32 -0.96 3.57
C ILE A 64 10.67 -1.63 3.44
N PHE A 65 11.09 -1.86 2.20
CA PHE A 65 12.39 -2.36 1.82
C PHE A 65 13.24 -1.17 1.36
N GLN A 66 13.99 -0.60 2.28
CA GLN A 66 14.83 0.58 2.02
C GLN A 66 16.28 0.17 1.80
N GLY A 67 16.66 -0.03 0.55
CA GLY A 67 18.01 -0.52 0.20
C GLY A 67 18.33 -1.92 0.76
N SER A 68 17.33 -2.68 1.21
CA SER A 68 17.48 -3.97 1.85
C SER A 68 16.45 -4.97 1.32
N SER A 69 16.82 -6.25 1.27
CA SER A 69 15.88 -7.35 0.99
C SER A 69 14.92 -7.63 2.15
N LEU A 70 15.25 -7.17 3.35
CA LEU A 70 14.43 -7.39 4.55
C LEU A 70 13.50 -6.20 4.80
N ALA A 71 12.27 -6.50 5.16
CA ALA A 71 11.26 -5.50 5.45
C ALA A 71 11.52 -4.79 6.79
N ALA A 72 11.49 -3.47 6.78
CA ALA A 72 11.29 -2.66 7.97
C ALA A 72 9.79 -2.39 8.16
N ARG A 73 9.33 -2.40 9.41
CA ARG A 73 7.94 -2.18 9.78
C ARG A 73 7.72 -0.73 10.17
N PHE A 74 6.75 -0.10 9.52
CA PHE A 74 6.33 1.26 9.80
C PHE A 74 4.85 1.28 10.15
N GLN A 75 4.47 2.09 11.12
CA GLN A 75 3.09 2.22 11.61
C GLN A 75 2.56 3.62 11.35
N ILE A 76 1.27 3.70 11.04
CA ILE A 76 0.58 4.97 10.84
C ILE A 76 0.60 5.82 12.12
N SER A 77 0.75 7.14 11.96
CA SER A 77 0.56 8.09 13.06
C SER A 77 -0.93 8.30 13.35
N ASP A 78 -1.28 8.46 14.61
CA ASP A 78 -2.67 8.64 15.07
C ASP A 78 -3.39 9.80 14.37
N GLU A 79 -2.66 10.88 14.08
CA GLU A 79 -3.20 12.06 13.41
C GLU A 79 -3.54 11.83 11.92
N SER A 80 -3.01 10.76 11.34
CA SER A 80 -3.24 10.37 9.94
C SER A 80 -4.40 9.41 9.75
N VAL A 81 -4.92 8.83 10.82
CA VAL A 81 -6.05 7.87 10.78
C VAL A 81 -7.28 8.53 10.18
N GLY A 82 -7.96 7.82 9.29
CA GLY A 82 -9.15 8.30 8.57
C GLY A 82 -8.86 9.13 7.32
N ASN A 83 -7.58 9.37 6.99
CA ASN A 83 -7.16 10.08 5.78
C ASN A 83 -6.66 9.10 4.71
N SER A 84 -6.72 9.48 3.44
CA SER A 84 -6.13 8.71 2.33
C SER A 84 -4.61 8.86 2.24
N ASN A 85 -4.08 9.94 2.82
CA ASN A 85 -2.64 10.18 2.97
C ASN A 85 -2.28 9.98 4.44
N GLY A 86 -1.25 9.21 4.73
CA GLY A 86 -0.81 8.92 6.08
C GLY A 86 0.69 9.06 6.26
N VAL A 87 1.11 9.50 7.43
CA VAL A 87 2.51 9.48 7.85
C VAL A 87 2.76 8.19 8.60
N PHE A 88 3.80 7.48 8.19
CA PHE A 88 4.21 6.20 8.78
C PHE A 88 5.60 6.33 9.37
N SER A 89 5.73 5.98 10.63
CA SER A 89 6.98 6.04 11.40
C SER A 89 7.51 4.64 11.68
N PHE A 90 8.84 4.50 11.72
CA PHE A 90 9.51 3.23 11.97
C PHE A 90 9.15 2.67 13.36
N VAL A 91 8.80 1.38 13.41
CA VAL A 91 8.48 0.68 14.66
C VAL A 91 9.26 -0.63 14.87
N GLY A 92 9.97 -1.12 13.87
CA GLY A 92 10.80 -2.33 14.01
C GLY A 92 11.23 -2.93 12.69
N ASN A 93 12.06 -3.97 12.73
CA ASN A 93 12.44 -4.78 11.58
C ASN A 93 11.72 -6.13 11.62
N SER A 94 11.61 -6.81 10.47
CA SER A 94 11.08 -8.16 10.39
C SER A 94 11.78 -9.08 11.40
N GLY A 95 11.00 -9.74 12.27
CA GLY A 95 11.51 -10.65 13.29
C GLY A 95 12.22 -10.01 14.49
N VAL A 96 12.29 -8.68 14.57
CA VAL A 96 12.91 -7.97 15.71
C VAL A 96 12.00 -6.86 16.22
N GLU A 97 11.40 -7.06 17.38
CA GLU A 97 10.67 -6.00 18.06
C GLU A 97 11.64 -4.96 18.64
N ASN A 98 11.41 -3.67 18.35
CA ASN A 98 12.15 -2.54 18.91
C ASN A 98 13.68 -2.50 18.61
N GLY A 99 14.10 -3.01 17.46
CA GLY A 99 15.48 -2.88 16.98
C GLY A 99 15.70 -1.52 16.30
N ASP A 100 16.93 -0.97 16.40
CA ASP A 100 17.34 0.15 15.54
C ASP A 100 17.21 -0.27 14.07
N TYR A 101 16.72 0.64 13.22
CA TYR A 101 16.72 0.42 11.77
C TYR A 101 18.15 0.17 11.30
N SER A 102 18.45 -1.04 10.92
CA SER A 102 19.67 -1.38 10.22
C SER A 102 19.29 -1.82 8.81
N ALA A 103 19.56 -0.97 7.82
CA ALA A 103 19.53 -1.41 6.44
C ALA A 103 20.35 -2.68 6.33
N GLY A 104 19.78 -3.76 5.82
CA GLY A 104 20.49 -5.02 5.60
C GLY A 104 21.72 -4.75 4.73
N THR A 105 22.83 -5.36 5.10
CA THR A 105 24.16 -5.02 4.57
C THR A 105 24.42 -5.51 3.14
N GLU A 106 23.45 -6.12 2.45
CA GLU A 106 23.76 -6.86 1.22
C GLU A 106 22.80 -6.67 0.04
N THR A 107 21.86 -5.76 0.05
CA THR A 107 21.05 -5.53 -1.14
C THR A 107 20.97 -4.07 -1.50
N THR A 108 21.39 -3.79 -2.69
CA THR A 108 21.34 -2.49 -3.31
C THR A 108 20.01 -2.30 -4.04
N LEU A 109 18.90 -2.22 -3.31
CA LEU A 109 17.72 -1.65 -3.92
C LEU A 109 17.97 -0.16 -4.10
N GLU A 110 17.82 0.33 -5.31
CA GLU A 110 18.03 1.75 -5.65
C GLU A 110 16.83 2.63 -5.31
N THR A 111 15.73 2.01 -4.86
CA THR A 111 14.46 2.65 -4.51
C THR A 111 13.92 2.09 -3.20
N ASN A 112 12.92 2.75 -2.63
CA ASN A 112 12.12 2.16 -1.57
C ASN A 112 10.97 1.38 -2.20
N VAL A 113 10.83 0.12 -1.82
CA VAL A 113 9.69 -0.73 -2.18
C VAL A 113 8.85 -0.94 -0.94
N ALA A 114 7.52 -0.89 -1.07
CA ALA A 114 6.63 -1.05 0.07
C ALA A 114 5.47 -1.99 -0.22
N LEU A 115 4.99 -2.67 0.82
CA LEU A 115 3.81 -3.53 0.81
C LEU A 115 2.88 -3.16 1.98
N TYR A 116 1.59 -3.11 1.72
CA TYR A 116 0.52 -3.05 2.72
C TYR A 116 -0.42 -4.26 2.56
N PRO A 117 -0.89 -4.83 3.66
CA PRO A 117 -0.43 -4.64 5.02
C PRO A 117 0.97 -5.22 5.25
N TYR A 118 1.61 -4.83 6.36
CA TYR A 118 2.86 -5.47 6.79
C TYR A 118 2.62 -6.97 6.99
N GLN A 119 3.54 -7.77 6.48
CA GLN A 119 3.57 -9.21 6.70
C GLN A 119 4.98 -9.60 7.13
N ASP A 120 5.09 -10.51 8.09
CA ASP A 120 6.39 -10.97 8.57
C ASP A 120 7.00 -11.99 7.60
N GLY A 121 8.32 -12.00 7.49
CA GLY A 121 9.05 -12.97 6.67
C GLY A 121 9.01 -12.72 5.16
N ILE A 122 8.45 -11.60 4.69
CA ILE A 122 8.52 -11.24 3.28
C ILE A 122 9.89 -10.69 2.89
N GLU A 123 10.33 -10.96 1.66
CA GLU A 123 11.61 -10.53 1.14
C GLU A 123 11.45 -9.83 -0.22
N CYS A 124 12.29 -8.83 -0.49
CA CYS A 124 12.28 -8.09 -1.75
C CYS A 124 13.58 -8.29 -2.53
N SER A 125 13.45 -8.45 -3.85
CA SER A 125 14.59 -8.57 -4.77
C SER A 125 14.35 -7.75 -6.03
N ALA A 126 15.42 -7.13 -6.56
CA ALA A 126 15.39 -6.46 -7.84
C ALA A 126 15.54 -7.48 -8.97
N ILE A 127 14.81 -7.25 -10.07
CA ILE A 127 14.93 -7.99 -11.32
C ILE A 127 15.54 -7.05 -12.36
N THR A 128 16.65 -7.45 -12.93
CA THR A 128 17.38 -6.68 -13.94
C THR A 128 17.28 -7.34 -15.32
N ASP A 129 17.46 -6.53 -16.36
CA ASP A 129 17.64 -6.99 -17.74
C ASP A 129 19.09 -7.38 -18.04
N GLU A 130 19.39 -7.66 -19.32
CA GLU A 130 20.73 -8.03 -19.79
C GLU A 130 21.75 -6.87 -19.70
N GLU A 131 21.30 -5.64 -19.49
CA GLU A 131 22.10 -4.42 -19.35
C GLU A 131 22.25 -4.00 -17.87
N ASP A 132 21.88 -4.87 -16.92
CA ASP A 132 21.85 -4.63 -15.47
C ASP A 132 20.90 -3.48 -15.04
N VAL A 133 19.92 -3.14 -15.88
CA VAL A 133 18.91 -2.14 -15.54
C VAL A 133 17.75 -2.80 -14.77
N VAL A 134 17.37 -2.24 -13.63
CA VAL A 134 16.22 -2.74 -12.84
C VAL A 134 14.94 -2.54 -13.62
N THR A 135 14.24 -3.62 -13.93
CA THR A 135 12.96 -3.64 -14.66
C THR A 135 11.75 -3.80 -13.75
N SER A 136 11.95 -4.48 -12.62
CA SER A 136 10.89 -4.69 -11.61
C SER A 136 11.49 -5.10 -10.27
N TYR A 137 10.66 -5.10 -9.24
CA TYR A 137 10.96 -5.69 -7.94
C TYR A 137 9.96 -6.80 -7.65
N THR A 138 10.42 -7.88 -7.04
CA THR A 138 9.56 -8.98 -6.58
C THR A 138 9.56 -9.04 -5.06
N ILE A 139 8.37 -9.17 -4.47
CA ILE A 139 8.18 -9.39 -3.04
C ILE A 139 7.65 -10.81 -2.87
N THR A 140 8.44 -11.68 -2.23
CA THR A 140 8.11 -13.09 -1.99
C THR A 140 7.53 -13.29 -0.60
N GLY A 141 6.80 -14.41 -0.38
CA GLY A 141 6.19 -14.74 0.91
C GLY A 141 4.90 -13.96 1.20
N VAL A 142 4.36 -13.22 0.21
CA VAL A 142 3.12 -12.46 0.41
C VAL A 142 1.94 -13.41 0.48
N THR A 143 1.15 -13.30 1.56
CA THR A 143 -0.03 -14.13 1.78
C THR A 143 -1.33 -13.37 1.54
N ILE A 144 -2.24 -13.96 0.75
CA ILE A 144 -3.62 -13.52 0.59
C ILE A 144 -4.51 -14.49 1.39
N PRO A 145 -5.25 -14.05 2.43
CA PRO A 145 -6.02 -14.94 3.27
C PRO A 145 -7.20 -15.58 2.50
N ALA A 146 -7.30 -16.91 2.59
CA ALA A 146 -8.43 -17.66 2.03
C ALA A 146 -9.69 -17.53 2.90
N ASN A 147 -9.52 -17.39 4.21
CA ASN A 147 -10.60 -17.14 5.15
C ASN A 147 -10.57 -15.67 5.57
N GLN A 148 -11.61 -14.94 5.21
CA GLN A 148 -11.75 -13.52 5.47
C GLN A 148 -12.95 -13.30 6.39
N ILE A 149 -12.83 -12.36 7.32
CA ILE A 149 -13.88 -11.99 8.26
C ILE A 149 -14.56 -10.73 7.74
N TYR A 150 -15.91 -10.74 7.71
CA TYR A 150 -16.67 -9.56 7.30
C TYR A 150 -16.36 -8.35 8.19
N ALA A 151 -16.08 -7.23 7.57
CA ALA A 151 -15.94 -5.93 8.21
C ALA A 151 -16.97 -4.97 7.60
N GLU A 152 -17.74 -4.28 8.45
CA GLU A 152 -18.75 -3.32 7.99
C GLU A 152 -18.05 -2.12 7.35
N ASP A 153 -18.49 -1.76 6.13
CA ASP A 153 -17.97 -0.66 5.32
C ASP A 153 -16.43 -0.70 5.06
N SER A 154 -15.79 -1.86 5.23
CA SER A 154 -14.35 -2.04 5.05
C SER A 154 -14.02 -3.34 4.31
N PHE A 155 -12.73 -3.61 4.15
CA PHE A 155 -12.18 -4.89 3.72
C PHE A 155 -11.96 -5.78 4.93
N ALA A 156 -11.94 -7.10 4.71
CA ALA A 156 -11.46 -8.03 5.73
C ALA A 156 -9.99 -7.72 6.04
N GLU A 157 -9.62 -7.84 7.29
CA GLU A 157 -8.25 -7.63 7.75
C GLU A 157 -7.25 -8.45 6.92
N GLU A 158 -6.10 -7.89 6.62
CA GLU A 158 -5.03 -8.48 5.80
C GLU A 158 -5.40 -8.88 4.35
N SER A 159 -6.65 -8.65 3.92
CA SER A 159 -7.10 -9.08 2.59
C SER A 159 -6.84 -8.06 1.48
N PHE A 160 -6.61 -6.82 1.83
CA PHE A 160 -6.45 -5.72 0.88
C PHE A 160 -4.97 -5.40 0.67
N ILE A 161 -4.36 -6.03 -0.33
CA ILE A 161 -2.93 -5.89 -0.61
C ILE A 161 -2.69 -4.72 -1.55
N MET A 162 -1.79 -3.82 -1.15
CA MET A 162 -1.28 -2.71 -1.97
C MET A 162 0.24 -2.72 -1.98
N ALA A 163 0.83 -2.21 -3.05
CA ALA A 163 2.28 -2.10 -3.17
C ALA A 163 2.66 -0.73 -3.76
N ALA A 164 3.84 -0.24 -3.39
CA ALA A 164 4.39 1.01 -3.88
C ALA A 164 5.89 0.87 -4.18
N VAL A 165 6.39 1.74 -5.05
CA VAL A 165 7.81 1.92 -5.32
C VAL A 165 8.08 3.41 -5.50
N THR A 166 9.18 3.91 -4.93
CA THR A 166 9.60 5.30 -5.05
C THR A 166 10.55 5.52 -6.23
N GLU A 167 10.80 6.77 -6.61
CA GLU A 167 11.78 7.09 -7.67
C GLU A 167 13.24 6.84 -7.23
N GLY A 168 13.51 6.78 -5.91
CA GLY A 168 14.84 6.54 -5.35
C GLY A 168 14.78 6.42 -3.83
N VAL A 169 15.85 5.98 -3.20
CA VAL A 169 15.92 5.75 -1.74
C VAL A 169 15.73 7.01 -0.89
N VAL A 170 15.95 8.18 -1.46
CA VAL A 170 15.73 9.48 -0.77
C VAL A 170 14.31 10.00 -0.92
N ASP A 171 13.50 9.38 -1.76
CA ASP A 171 12.10 9.70 -1.91
C ASP A 171 11.28 8.91 -0.90
N HIS A 172 10.63 9.60 0.02
CA HIS A 172 9.80 9.01 1.07
C HIS A 172 8.30 9.12 0.78
N ASN A 173 7.92 9.39 -0.48
CA ASN A 173 6.52 9.48 -0.89
C ASN A 173 6.08 8.17 -1.57
N LEU A 174 5.32 7.38 -0.86
CA LEU A 174 4.79 6.10 -1.33
C LEU A 174 3.41 6.29 -1.95
N LYS A 175 3.27 5.97 -3.23
CA LYS A 175 1.99 5.95 -3.95
C LYS A 175 1.57 4.51 -4.12
N PHE A 176 0.78 4.03 -3.18
CA PHE A 176 0.29 2.65 -3.20
C PHE A 176 -0.67 2.40 -4.35
N LYS A 177 -0.53 1.26 -4.98
CA LYS A 177 -1.43 0.71 -6.00
C LYS A 177 -1.98 -0.63 -5.54
N ASN A 178 -3.23 -0.87 -5.89
CA ASN A 178 -3.89 -2.13 -5.56
C ASN A 178 -3.24 -3.29 -6.30
N VAL A 179 -2.83 -4.32 -5.57
CA VAL A 179 -2.30 -5.58 -6.12
C VAL A 179 -3.45 -6.49 -6.54
N CYS A 180 -4.51 -6.52 -5.73
CA CYS A 180 -5.67 -7.37 -5.92
C CYS A 180 -6.90 -6.56 -6.31
N GLY A 181 -7.82 -7.19 -7.05
CA GLY A 181 -9.16 -6.64 -7.27
C GLY A 181 -10.05 -6.81 -6.04
N ALA A 182 -11.03 -5.92 -5.88
CA ALA A 182 -12.07 -6.05 -4.85
C ALA A 182 -13.44 -6.33 -5.49
N ILE A 183 -14.22 -7.20 -4.86
CA ILE A 183 -15.60 -7.51 -5.26
C ILE A 183 -16.56 -6.93 -4.23
N LYS A 184 -17.40 -5.99 -4.64
CA LYS A 184 -18.49 -5.49 -3.82
C LYS A 184 -19.78 -6.23 -4.14
N LEU A 185 -20.31 -6.96 -3.16
CA LEU A 185 -21.60 -7.62 -3.26
C LEU A 185 -22.66 -6.82 -2.46
N GLN A 186 -23.76 -6.46 -3.10
CA GLN A 186 -24.88 -5.85 -2.43
C GLN A 186 -26.06 -6.85 -2.41
N LEU A 187 -26.29 -7.46 -1.26
CA LEU A 187 -27.31 -8.47 -1.07
C LEU A 187 -28.55 -7.85 -0.44
N LYS A 188 -29.74 -8.31 -0.87
CA LYS A 188 -31.03 -7.89 -0.33
C LYS A 188 -31.85 -9.11 0.03
N GLY A 189 -32.49 -9.08 1.16
CA GLY A 189 -33.36 -10.19 1.63
C GLY A 189 -33.59 -10.11 3.14
N GLU A 190 -34.39 -11.04 3.65
CA GLU A 190 -34.73 -11.13 5.06
C GLU A 190 -33.94 -12.22 5.81
N ARG A 191 -33.03 -12.91 5.12
CA ARG A 191 -32.25 -14.01 5.71
C ARG A 191 -30.87 -13.55 6.08
N THR A 192 -30.40 -14.00 7.22
CA THR A 192 -29.00 -13.82 7.65
C THR A 192 -28.08 -14.67 6.77
N ILE A 193 -27.03 -14.06 6.27
CA ILE A 193 -25.97 -14.73 5.53
C ILE A 193 -24.85 -15.05 6.52
N LYS A 194 -24.43 -16.32 6.53
CA LYS A 194 -23.35 -16.77 7.43
C LYS A 194 -21.99 -16.72 6.73
N SER A 195 -21.94 -17.01 5.44
CA SER A 195 -20.71 -16.97 4.69
C SER A 195 -20.96 -16.75 3.20
N ILE A 196 -19.94 -16.24 2.51
CA ILE A 196 -19.91 -16.07 1.06
C ILE A 196 -18.60 -16.67 0.56
N SER A 197 -18.68 -17.60 -0.41
CA SER A 197 -17.49 -18.17 -1.03
C SER A 197 -17.34 -17.69 -2.45
N VAL A 198 -16.13 -17.35 -2.85
CA VAL A 198 -15.73 -16.92 -4.19
C VAL A 198 -14.69 -17.90 -4.72
N ALA A 199 -14.88 -18.38 -5.94
CA ALA A 199 -13.93 -19.25 -6.62
C ALA A 199 -13.79 -18.84 -8.09
N GLY A 200 -12.63 -19.05 -8.67
CA GLY A 200 -12.40 -18.91 -10.10
C GLY A 200 -13.14 -20.01 -10.90
N LYS A 201 -13.53 -19.70 -12.12
CA LYS A 201 -14.24 -20.67 -12.99
C LYS A 201 -13.31 -21.78 -13.52
N GLY A 202 -12.01 -21.46 -13.66
CA GLY A 202 -10.98 -22.35 -14.18
C GLY A 202 -10.17 -23.05 -13.11
N GLU A 203 -10.63 -23.03 -11.85
CA GLU A 203 -9.90 -23.59 -10.70
C GLU A 203 -8.55 -22.88 -10.42
N GLU A 204 -8.47 -21.59 -10.72
CA GLU A 204 -7.30 -20.78 -10.45
C GLU A 204 -7.05 -20.68 -8.93
N VAL A 205 -5.79 -20.67 -8.54
CA VAL A 205 -5.38 -20.35 -7.15
C VAL A 205 -5.59 -18.85 -6.95
N ILE A 206 -6.37 -18.48 -5.94
CA ILE A 206 -6.75 -17.08 -5.66
C ILE A 206 -6.42 -16.61 -4.26
N ALA A 207 -5.92 -17.51 -3.39
CA ALA A 207 -5.47 -17.19 -2.04
C ALA A 207 -4.33 -18.11 -1.62
N GLY A 208 -3.64 -17.78 -0.54
CA GLY A 208 -2.45 -18.46 -0.07
C GLY A 208 -1.21 -17.62 -0.28
N GLU A 209 -0.05 -18.25 -0.38
CA GLU A 209 1.23 -17.57 -0.61
C GLU A 209 1.43 -17.26 -2.10
N GLY A 210 2.15 -16.19 -2.40
CA GLY A 210 2.45 -15.77 -3.76
C GLY A 210 3.55 -14.71 -3.83
N VAL A 211 3.86 -14.30 -5.05
CA VAL A 211 4.88 -13.31 -5.38
C VAL A 211 4.21 -12.08 -5.97
N VAL A 212 4.41 -10.94 -5.33
CA VAL A 212 3.99 -9.63 -5.85
C VAL A 212 5.12 -9.02 -6.67
N THR A 213 4.81 -8.52 -7.86
CA THR A 213 5.75 -7.77 -8.70
C THR A 213 5.31 -6.32 -8.79
N VAL A 214 6.24 -5.39 -8.55
CA VAL A 214 6.05 -3.95 -8.68
C VAL A 214 7.01 -3.36 -9.71
N TYR A 215 6.59 -2.29 -10.38
CA TYR A 215 7.30 -1.74 -11.52
C TYR A 215 7.72 -0.29 -11.27
N PRO A 216 9.02 0.08 -11.44
CA PRO A 216 9.52 1.45 -11.25
C PRO A 216 8.86 2.47 -12.19
N ASP A 217 8.42 2.05 -13.37
CA ASP A 217 7.74 2.90 -14.36
C ASP A 217 6.31 3.28 -13.97
N GLY A 218 5.84 2.81 -12.83
CA GLY A 218 4.51 3.07 -12.31
C GLY A 218 3.41 2.23 -12.97
N ALA A 219 3.73 1.14 -13.66
CA ALA A 219 2.73 0.16 -14.09
C ALA A 219 1.98 -0.45 -12.89
N ALA A 220 0.80 -1.02 -13.15
CA ALA A 220 0.05 -1.71 -12.10
C ALA A 220 0.83 -2.92 -11.58
N PRO A 221 0.90 -3.13 -10.26
CA PRO A 221 1.52 -4.33 -9.71
C PRO A 221 0.75 -5.58 -10.12
N SER A 222 1.41 -6.72 -10.02
CA SER A 222 0.79 -8.02 -10.29
C SER A 222 1.13 -9.01 -9.19
N VAL A 223 0.31 -10.05 -9.05
CA VAL A 223 0.57 -11.17 -8.14
C VAL A 223 0.46 -12.49 -8.88
N VAL A 224 1.39 -13.39 -8.58
CA VAL A 224 1.34 -14.79 -9.02
C VAL A 224 1.27 -15.65 -7.78
N MET A 225 0.17 -16.40 -7.65
CA MET A 225 -0.05 -17.30 -6.51
C MET A 225 0.72 -18.61 -6.69
N ASP A 226 1.19 -19.15 -5.60
CA ASP A 226 1.84 -20.47 -5.59
C ASP A 226 0.84 -21.59 -5.91
N GLU A 227 1.29 -22.63 -6.60
CA GLU A 227 0.43 -23.75 -7.04
C GLU A 227 -0.26 -24.49 -5.89
N GLY A 228 0.32 -24.43 -4.68
CA GLY A 228 -0.22 -25.05 -3.46
C GLY A 228 -1.27 -24.24 -2.73
N GLY A 229 -1.63 -23.05 -3.24
CA GLY A 229 -2.59 -22.17 -2.58
C GLY A 229 -4.05 -22.61 -2.75
N GLU A 230 -4.95 -21.79 -2.22
CA GLU A 230 -6.39 -22.06 -2.16
C GLU A 230 -7.13 -21.52 -3.39
N LYS A 231 -8.10 -22.29 -3.87
CA LYS A 231 -8.93 -21.94 -5.03
C LYS A 231 -10.24 -21.25 -4.64
N VAL A 232 -10.49 -21.12 -3.37
CA VAL A 232 -11.71 -20.54 -2.79
C VAL A 232 -11.35 -19.55 -1.70
N ILE A 233 -11.90 -18.35 -1.78
CA ILE A 233 -11.91 -17.39 -0.68
C ILE A 233 -13.30 -17.48 -0.03
N THR A 234 -13.32 -17.60 1.29
CA THR A 234 -14.56 -17.62 2.09
C THR A 234 -14.58 -16.41 3.00
N LEU A 235 -15.61 -15.58 2.84
CA LEU A 235 -15.92 -14.48 3.76
C LEU A 235 -16.88 -15.00 4.82
N ASP A 236 -16.45 -15.01 6.07
CA ASP A 236 -17.29 -15.32 7.23
C ASP A 236 -18.08 -14.08 7.63
N CYS A 237 -19.40 -14.16 7.56
CA CYS A 237 -20.34 -13.10 7.93
C CYS A 237 -21.07 -13.42 9.25
N SER A 238 -20.64 -14.43 10.02
CA SER A 238 -21.29 -14.87 11.24
C SER A 238 -20.79 -14.17 12.51
N VAL A 239 -19.84 -13.24 12.36
CA VAL A 239 -19.35 -12.40 13.46
C VAL A 239 -20.39 -11.36 13.85
N ASP A 240 -20.70 -11.28 15.14
CA ASP A 240 -21.61 -10.32 15.77
C ASP A 240 -20.91 -8.99 16.03
#